data_78dcdab6456c44d56b515b136913893d
#
_entry.id   78dcdab6456c44d56b515b136913893d
#
_cell.length_a   1.000
_cell.length_b   1.000
_cell.length_c   1.000
_cell.angle_alpha   90.00
_cell.angle_beta   90.00
_cell.angle_gamma   90.00
#
_symmetry.space_group_name_H-M   'P 1'
#
loop_
_entity.id
_entity.type
_entity.pdbx_description
1 polymer ?
#
loop_
_entity_poly.entity_id
_entity_poly.type
_entity_poly.pdbx_seq_one_letter_code
_entity_poly.pdbx_strand_id
1 'polypeptide(L)'
;MPAPMPPLFDDRQLRRARSRAAAGHDAAAALPREIGARLLESLAYLDERVPGVALDVGSGTGHIADALRKRWPKTRVIALDASRAMLDQGRHRAGWLRPLLGRDVDRLQADPRALPLADASVDVLVAHLSLPWVDQLPGVFAGFRRVLKPDGLLLCSAFGPETLIELHQAFADDTLPHVHPFAPIAHLGDALMAAGFRDPVLDRDAFTFSYPDLPALLRELRALGMTNALAARRRSLTGKGRLAAAQAACETLRRPDGRLPVTWEALYAHAWAPAPGAPIREDGHDVVAVPISAIPIRRRVPKD
;
A
#
# COMPACT_ATOMS: atom_id res chain seq x y z
N MET A 1 -17.22 -1.61 26.11
CA MET A 1 -16.44 -1.56 24.86
C MET A 1 -15.04 -2.08 25.16
N PRO A 2 -14.48 -3.00 24.40
CA PRO A 2 -13.09 -3.39 24.57
C PRO A 2 -12.18 -2.16 24.36
N ALA A 3 -11.10 -2.09 25.14
CA ALA A 3 -10.12 -1.01 24.98
C ALA A 3 -9.58 -1.02 23.54
N PRO A 4 -9.34 0.14 22.92
CA PRO A 4 -8.76 0.18 21.58
C PRO A 4 -7.41 -0.53 21.60
N MET A 5 -7.18 -1.40 20.64
CA MET A 5 -5.89 -2.08 20.51
C MET A 5 -4.79 -1.02 20.31
N PRO A 6 -3.64 -1.19 20.97
CA PRO A 6 -2.53 -0.26 20.79
C PRO A 6 -2.09 -0.27 19.30
N PRO A 7 -1.65 0.88 18.77
CA PRO A 7 -1.24 0.96 17.38
C PRO A 7 -0.04 0.02 17.13
N LEU A 8 -0.07 -0.69 16.01
CA LEU A 8 1.03 -1.59 15.60
C LEU A 8 2.28 -0.78 15.24
N PHE A 9 2.10 0.42 14.68
CA PHE A 9 3.18 1.29 14.23
C PHE A 9 3.31 2.58 15.01
N ASP A 10 4.54 3.09 15.08
CA ASP A 10 4.87 4.44 15.50
C ASP A 10 4.86 5.37 14.25
N ASP A 11 3.75 6.08 14.05
CA ASP A 11 3.55 7.01 12.93
C ASP A 11 4.66 8.07 12.82
N ARG A 12 5.20 8.53 13.95
CA ARG A 12 6.31 9.49 13.96
C ARG A 12 7.58 8.88 13.39
N GLN A 13 7.85 7.63 13.72
CA GLN A 13 9.00 6.90 13.20
C GLN A 13 8.83 6.59 11.71
N LEU A 14 7.65 6.19 11.27
CA LEU A 14 7.33 5.99 9.86
C LEU A 14 7.59 7.26 9.04
N ARG A 15 7.02 8.38 9.45
CA ARG A 15 7.22 9.66 8.77
C ARG A 15 8.70 10.07 8.72
N ARG A 16 9.44 9.86 9.81
CA ARG A 16 10.89 10.14 9.86
C ARG A 16 11.68 9.25 8.91
N ALA A 17 11.39 7.95 8.89
CA ALA A 17 12.07 6.99 8.01
C ALA A 17 11.85 7.36 6.54
N ARG A 18 10.60 7.63 6.14
CA ARG A 18 10.23 8.07 4.80
C ARG A 18 10.92 9.38 4.42
N SER A 19 10.88 10.39 5.29
CA SER A 19 11.51 11.68 5.00
C SER A 19 13.02 11.57 4.82
N ARG A 20 13.70 10.73 5.61
CA ARG A 20 15.15 10.49 5.46
C ARG A 20 15.51 9.72 4.20
N ALA A 21 14.64 8.81 3.78
CA ALA A 21 14.85 7.99 2.60
C ALA A 21 14.63 8.77 1.28
N ALA A 22 13.89 9.87 1.30
CA ALA A 22 13.39 10.52 0.09
C ALA A 22 14.46 10.78 -0.98
N ALA A 23 15.62 11.30 -0.59
CA ALA A 23 16.69 11.64 -1.53
C ALA A 23 17.34 10.42 -2.20
N GLY A 24 17.44 9.29 -1.50
CA GLY A 24 18.06 8.05 -2.00
C GLY A 24 17.08 6.98 -2.46
N HIS A 25 15.79 7.21 -2.27
CA HIS A 25 14.74 6.21 -2.49
C HIS A 25 14.75 5.64 -3.91
N ASP A 26 14.82 6.48 -4.90
CA ASP A 26 14.73 6.07 -6.31
C ASP A 26 15.89 5.17 -6.75
N ALA A 27 17.07 5.34 -6.16
CA ALA A 27 18.24 4.51 -6.45
C ALA A 27 18.09 3.08 -5.88
N ALA A 28 17.35 2.92 -4.77
CA ALA A 28 17.10 1.63 -4.13
C ALA A 28 15.81 0.95 -4.61
N ALA A 29 14.96 1.64 -5.38
CA ALA A 29 13.60 1.21 -5.69
C ALA A 29 13.49 0.23 -6.87
N ALA A 30 14.50 -0.63 -7.13
CA ALA A 30 14.45 -1.60 -8.24
C ALA A 30 13.28 -2.58 -8.08
N LEU A 31 13.18 -3.25 -6.92
CA LEU A 31 12.09 -4.17 -6.62
C LEU A 31 10.72 -3.47 -6.55
N PRO A 32 10.54 -2.35 -5.82
CA PRO A 32 9.27 -1.62 -5.88
C PRO A 32 8.82 -1.26 -7.30
N ARG A 33 9.75 -0.90 -8.19
CA ARG A 33 9.41 -0.60 -9.61
C ARG A 33 8.91 -1.83 -10.35
N GLU A 34 9.56 -2.97 -10.18
CA GLU A 34 9.14 -4.23 -10.80
C GLU A 34 7.75 -4.63 -10.32
N ILE A 35 7.50 -4.60 -8.99
CA ILE A 35 6.19 -4.87 -8.43
C ILE A 35 5.15 -3.87 -8.96
N GLY A 36 5.50 -2.60 -9.04
CA GLY A 36 4.61 -1.56 -9.58
C GLY A 36 4.28 -1.76 -11.06
N ALA A 37 5.26 -2.18 -11.87
CA ALA A 37 5.04 -2.47 -13.29
C ALA A 37 4.03 -3.62 -13.46
N ARG A 38 4.19 -4.72 -12.73
CA ARG A 38 3.26 -5.86 -12.74
C ARG A 38 1.86 -5.47 -12.25
N LEU A 39 1.78 -4.70 -11.16
CA LEU A 39 0.49 -4.19 -10.68
C LEU A 39 -0.25 -3.40 -11.76
N LEU A 40 0.45 -2.58 -12.52
CA LEU A 40 -0.14 -1.75 -13.58
C LEU A 40 -0.57 -2.54 -14.82
N GLU A 41 -0.16 -3.80 -14.99
CA GLU A 41 -0.69 -4.68 -16.04
C GLU A 41 -2.19 -4.90 -15.87
N SER A 42 -2.69 -4.93 -14.63
CA SER A 42 -4.11 -5.04 -14.33
C SER A 42 -4.94 -3.83 -14.81
N LEU A 43 -4.32 -2.73 -15.24
CA LEU A 43 -5.02 -1.64 -15.93
C LEU A 43 -5.61 -2.07 -17.29
N ALA A 44 -5.21 -3.23 -17.82
CA ALA A 44 -5.82 -3.82 -19.01
C ALA A 44 -7.32 -4.14 -18.79
N TYR A 45 -7.75 -4.40 -17.55
CA TYR A 45 -9.15 -4.64 -17.20
C TYR A 45 -10.08 -3.41 -17.40
N LEU A 46 -9.51 -2.22 -17.56
CA LEU A 46 -10.27 -1.03 -17.94
C LEU A 46 -10.64 -1.00 -19.43
N ASP A 47 -10.09 -1.93 -20.22
CA ASP A 47 -10.23 -1.96 -21.67
C ASP A 47 -9.83 -0.60 -22.29
N GLU A 48 -10.70 -0.02 -23.12
CA GLU A 48 -10.47 1.29 -23.75
C GLU A 48 -10.94 2.47 -22.89
N ARG A 49 -11.45 2.24 -21.67
CA ARG A 49 -11.92 3.33 -20.81
C ARG A 49 -10.74 4.19 -20.34
N VAL A 50 -10.79 5.47 -20.67
CA VAL A 50 -9.83 6.46 -20.19
C VAL A 50 -10.38 7.11 -18.93
N PRO A 51 -9.74 6.96 -17.75
CA PRO A 51 -10.19 7.56 -16.52
C PRO A 51 -10.08 9.10 -16.59
N GLY A 52 -11.07 9.81 -16.01
CA GLY A 52 -10.99 11.26 -15.82
C GLY A 52 -10.02 11.64 -14.71
N VAL A 53 -10.06 10.89 -13.60
CA VAL A 53 -9.22 11.09 -12.40
C VAL A 53 -8.58 9.77 -11.97
N ALA A 54 -7.27 9.75 -11.80
CA ALA A 54 -6.51 8.65 -11.23
C ALA A 54 -5.78 9.11 -9.96
N LEU A 55 -5.84 8.30 -8.90
CA LEU A 55 -5.23 8.57 -7.60
C LEU A 55 -4.16 7.53 -7.28
N ASP A 56 -2.95 7.99 -6.98
CA ASP A 56 -1.84 7.18 -6.46
C ASP A 56 -1.69 7.45 -4.96
N VAL A 57 -2.06 6.47 -4.12
CA VAL A 57 -2.06 6.59 -2.66
C VAL A 57 -0.79 5.99 -2.06
N GLY A 58 -0.09 6.79 -1.26
CA GLY A 58 1.24 6.43 -0.77
C GLY A 58 2.27 6.49 -1.90
N SER A 59 2.12 7.50 -2.76
CA SER A 59 2.84 7.65 -4.03
C SER A 59 4.37 7.71 -3.90
N GLY A 60 4.89 7.97 -2.69
CA GLY A 60 6.31 8.15 -2.48
C GLY A 60 6.86 9.24 -3.40
N THR A 61 7.87 8.91 -4.20
CA THR A 61 8.45 9.81 -5.21
C THR A 61 7.65 9.90 -6.52
N GLY A 62 6.47 9.22 -6.62
CA GLY A 62 5.51 9.38 -7.71
C GLY A 62 5.77 8.50 -8.94
N HIS A 63 6.35 7.35 -8.77
CA HIS A 63 6.63 6.41 -9.86
C HIS A 63 5.36 5.92 -10.56
N ILE A 64 4.35 5.50 -9.75
CA ILE A 64 3.06 5.05 -10.25
C ILE A 64 2.32 6.23 -10.89
N ALA A 65 2.28 7.38 -10.23
CA ALA A 65 1.66 8.58 -10.78
C ALA A 65 2.25 8.97 -12.15
N ASP A 66 3.57 8.88 -12.32
CA ASP A 66 4.23 9.14 -13.60
C ASP A 66 3.83 8.11 -14.67
N ALA A 67 3.71 6.84 -14.32
CA ALA A 67 3.28 5.78 -15.22
C ALA A 67 1.82 5.97 -15.66
N LEU A 68 0.92 6.30 -14.72
CA LEU A 68 -0.48 6.64 -15.01
C LEU A 68 -0.58 7.84 -15.95
N ARG A 69 0.19 8.90 -15.69
CA ARG A 69 0.24 10.09 -16.51
C ARG A 69 0.76 9.81 -17.93
N LYS A 70 1.75 8.92 -18.05
CA LYS A 70 2.27 8.48 -19.35
C LYS A 70 1.24 7.68 -20.14
N ARG A 71 0.50 6.78 -19.45
CA ARG A 71 -0.53 5.94 -20.07
C ARG A 71 -1.72 6.78 -20.56
N TRP A 72 -2.16 7.74 -19.72
CA TRP A 72 -3.33 8.58 -19.98
C TRP A 72 -2.98 10.08 -19.91
N PRO A 73 -2.49 10.66 -21.01
CA PRO A 73 -2.04 12.07 -21.01
C PRO A 73 -3.11 13.12 -20.70
N LYS A 74 -4.40 12.77 -20.80
CA LYS A 74 -5.53 13.67 -20.52
C LYS A 74 -6.11 13.47 -19.13
N THR A 75 -5.76 12.40 -18.42
CA THR A 75 -6.26 12.08 -17.09
C THR A 75 -5.67 13.04 -16.07
N ARG A 76 -6.47 13.53 -15.13
CA ARG A 76 -5.99 14.20 -13.94
C ARG A 76 -5.38 13.17 -13.00
N VAL A 77 -4.07 13.21 -12.78
CA VAL A 77 -3.37 12.30 -11.87
C VAL A 77 -3.04 13.01 -10.58
N ILE A 78 -3.45 12.41 -9.45
CA ILE A 78 -3.20 12.91 -8.10
C ILE A 78 -2.24 11.94 -7.41
N ALA A 79 -1.10 12.43 -6.96
CA ALA A 79 -0.14 11.70 -6.13
C ALA A 79 -0.30 12.12 -4.67
N LEU A 80 -0.74 11.21 -3.80
CA LEU A 80 -0.98 11.45 -2.39
C LEU A 80 0.04 10.69 -1.55
N ASP A 81 0.73 11.38 -0.64
CA ASP A 81 1.63 10.77 0.34
C ASP A 81 1.62 11.55 1.67
N ALA A 82 1.82 10.85 2.77
CA ALA A 82 1.96 11.48 4.09
C ALA A 82 3.30 12.21 4.28
N SER A 83 4.33 11.85 3.48
CA SER A 83 5.67 12.43 3.53
C SER A 83 5.84 13.55 2.52
N ARG A 84 5.90 14.78 2.99
CA ARG A 84 6.20 15.94 2.16
C ARG A 84 7.52 15.79 1.40
N ALA A 85 8.56 15.25 2.05
CA ALA A 85 9.87 15.07 1.44
C ALA A 85 9.83 14.12 0.22
N MET A 86 9.01 13.06 0.27
CA MET A 86 8.80 12.17 -0.87
C MET A 86 8.14 12.89 -2.04
N LEU A 87 7.08 13.65 -1.78
CA LEU A 87 6.38 14.43 -2.82
C LEU A 87 7.29 15.50 -3.46
N ASP A 88 8.11 16.19 -2.66
CA ASP A 88 9.05 17.17 -3.15
C ASP A 88 10.15 16.53 -4.01
N GLN A 89 10.67 15.36 -3.61
CA GLN A 89 11.60 14.58 -4.42
C GLN A 89 11.00 14.20 -5.78
N GLY A 90 9.74 13.76 -5.81
CA GLY A 90 9.02 13.47 -7.05
C GLY A 90 8.85 14.71 -7.94
N ARG A 91 8.64 15.89 -7.34
CA ARG A 91 8.59 17.16 -8.07
C ARG A 91 9.94 17.50 -8.71
N HIS A 92 11.03 17.36 -7.96
CA HIS A 92 12.38 17.62 -8.49
C HIS A 92 12.73 16.68 -9.63
N ARG A 93 12.40 15.39 -9.52
CA ARG A 93 12.60 14.41 -10.58
C ARG A 93 11.81 14.75 -11.85
N ALA A 94 10.58 15.23 -11.72
CA ALA A 94 9.72 15.61 -12.84
C ALA A 94 10.27 16.79 -13.66
N GLY A 95 11.09 17.65 -13.05
CA GLY A 95 11.67 18.82 -13.68
C GLY A 95 10.69 20.01 -13.76
N TRP A 96 11.24 21.18 -13.94
CA TRP A 96 10.49 22.45 -13.93
C TRP A 96 9.66 22.72 -15.19
N LEU A 97 9.94 22.02 -16.29
CA LEU A 97 9.22 22.19 -17.57
C LEU A 97 7.86 21.47 -17.60
N ARG A 98 7.64 20.42 -16.80
CA ARG A 98 6.39 19.65 -16.83
C ARG A 98 5.13 20.49 -16.56
N PRO A 99 5.09 21.39 -15.57
CA PRO A 99 3.93 22.24 -15.34
C PRO A 99 3.61 23.11 -16.55
N LEU A 100 4.63 23.65 -17.22
CA LEU A 100 4.46 24.51 -18.40
C LEU A 100 3.87 23.75 -19.60
N LEU A 101 4.07 22.45 -19.65
CA LEU A 101 3.55 21.56 -20.70
C LEU A 101 2.16 20.98 -20.36
N GLY A 102 1.52 21.41 -19.26
CA GLY A 102 0.26 20.85 -18.78
C GLY A 102 0.33 19.36 -18.45
N ARG A 103 1.51 18.84 -18.14
CA ARG A 103 1.78 17.40 -17.88
C ARG A 103 2.15 17.11 -16.44
N ASP A 104 1.89 18.01 -15.52
CA ASP A 104 2.23 17.80 -14.11
C ASP A 104 1.22 16.86 -13.43
N VAL A 105 1.64 16.34 -12.31
CA VAL A 105 0.86 15.50 -11.39
C VAL A 105 0.49 16.37 -10.19
N ASP A 106 -0.77 16.38 -9.81
CA ASP A 106 -1.24 17.06 -8.59
C ASP A 106 -0.66 16.34 -7.38
N ARG A 107 0.07 17.07 -6.51
CA ARG A 107 0.69 16.49 -5.31
C ARG A 107 -0.04 16.93 -4.06
N LEU A 108 -0.56 15.96 -3.32
CA LEU A 108 -1.36 16.17 -2.13
C LEU A 108 -0.71 15.51 -0.91
N GLN A 109 -0.33 16.30 0.09
CA GLN A 109 0.13 15.74 1.36
C GLN A 109 -1.07 15.40 2.24
N ALA A 110 -1.33 14.12 2.44
CA ALA A 110 -2.41 13.64 3.28
C ALA A 110 -2.14 12.23 3.84
N ASP A 111 -2.90 11.86 4.86
CA ASP A 111 -2.88 10.52 5.43
C ASP A 111 -3.78 9.59 4.59
N PRO A 112 -3.30 8.43 4.12
CA PRO A 112 -4.11 7.47 3.38
C PRO A 112 -5.31 6.94 4.16
N ARG A 113 -5.29 7.03 5.49
CA ARG A 113 -6.40 6.66 6.38
C ARG A 113 -7.54 7.69 6.39
N ALA A 114 -7.30 8.89 5.88
CA ALA A 114 -8.28 9.99 5.85
C ALA A 114 -8.14 10.78 4.55
N LEU A 115 -8.62 10.22 3.44
CA LEU A 115 -8.51 10.84 2.13
C LEU A 115 -9.33 12.13 2.05
N PRO A 116 -8.69 13.30 1.79
CA PRO A 116 -9.37 14.60 1.69
C PRO A 116 -9.91 14.82 0.27
N LEU A 117 -10.65 13.85 -0.23
CA LEU A 117 -11.27 13.85 -1.55
C LEU A 117 -12.77 13.64 -1.41
N ALA A 118 -13.53 14.21 -2.33
CA ALA A 118 -14.98 14.04 -2.38
C ALA A 118 -15.36 12.58 -2.67
N ASP A 119 -16.54 12.19 -2.24
CA ASP A 119 -17.12 10.89 -2.54
C ASP A 119 -17.30 10.72 -4.05
N ALA A 120 -17.11 9.51 -4.56
CA ALA A 120 -17.30 9.16 -5.97
C ALA A 120 -16.61 10.15 -6.95
N SER A 121 -15.36 10.54 -6.66
CA SER A 121 -14.61 11.52 -7.46
C SER A 121 -13.45 10.92 -8.27
N VAL A 122 -13.07 9.67 -8.01
CA VAL A 122 -11.91 8.99 -8.58
C VAL A 122 -12.34 7.81 -9.43
N ASP A 123 -11.79 7.67 -10.63
CA ASP A 123 -12.10 6.54 -11.52
C ASP A 123 -11.17 5.34 -11.28
N VAL A 124 -9.89 5.62 -10.98
CA VAL A 124 -8.86 4.60 -10.71
C VAL A 124 -8.07 4.99 -9.47
N LEU A 125 -7.94 4.08 -8.52
CA LEU A 125 -7.12 4.24 -7.34
C LEU A 125 -6.04 3.16 -7.32
N VAL A 126 -4.78 3.58 -7.20
CA VAL A 126 -3.63 2.68 -7.04
C VAL A 126 -3.01 2.90 -5.66
N ALA A 127 -2.80 1.83 -4.90
CA ALA A 127 -2.14 1.84 -3.60
C ALA A 127 -0.95 0.86 -3.63
N HIS A 128 0.19 1.34 -4.14
CA HIS A 128 1.37 0.51 -4.36
C HIS A 128 2.29 0.49 -3.13
N LEU A 129 2.45 -0.70 -2.50
CA LEU A 129 3.30 -0.94 -1.32
C LEU A 129 3.10 0.08 -0.18
N SER A 130 1.93 0.71 -0.12
CA SER A 130 1.55 1.68 0.91
C SER A 130 0.75 1.07 2.06
N LEU A 131 0.08 -0.05 1.81
CA LEU A 131 -0.80 -0.75 2.77
C LEU A 131 -0.06 -1.43 3.94
N PRO A 132 1.16 -1.98 3.79
CA PRO A 132 1.86 -2.65 4.88
C PRO A 132 2.10 -1.79 6.13
N TRP A 133 1.92 -0.49 6.01
CA TRP A 133 2.14 0.49 7.08
C TRP A 133 0.84 1.00 7.72
N VAL A 134 -0.27 0.27 7.53
CA VAL A 134 -1.58 0.67 8.03
C VAL A 134 -2.13 -0.40 8.97
N ASP A 135 -2.54 0.01 10.16
CA ASP A 135 -3.01 -0.91 11.21
C ASP A 135 -4.40 -1.51 10.95
N GLN A 136 -5.25 -0.84 10.17
CA GLN A 136 -6.64 -1.23 9.98
C GLN A 136 -7.03 -1.16 8.50
N LEU A 137 -6.71 -2.21 7.75
CA LEU A 137 -7.03 -2.31 6.32
C LEU A 137 -8.51 -2.10 5.99
N PRO A 138 -9.49 -2.69 6.71
CA PRO A 138 -10.91 -2.48 6.37
C PRO A 138 -11.32 -0.99 6.39
N GLY A 139 -10.85 -0.22 7.37
CA GLY A 139 -11.14 1.21 7.45
C GLY A 139 -10.52 2.01 6.32
N VAL A 140 -9.30 1.65 5.90
CA VAL A 140 -8.62 2.27 4.76
C VAL A 140 -9.33 1.94 3.46
N PHE A 141 -9.69 0.69 3.25
CA PHE A 141 -10.45 0.27 2.06
C PHE A 141 -11.85 0.88 2.01
N ALA A 142 -12.52 1.07 3.14
CA ALA A 142 -13.77 1.83 3.18
C ALA A 142 -13.58 3.29 2.71
N GLY A 143 -12.46 3.92 3.10
CA GLY A 143 -12.06 5.23 2.60
C GLY A 143 -11.76 5.24 1.10
N PHE A 144 -11.11 4.21 0.57
CA PHE A 144 -10.84 4.05 -0.86
C PHE A 144 -12.14 3.86 -1.65
N ARG A 145 -13.03 2.98 -1.16
CA ARG A 145 -14.35 2.79 -1.75
C ARG A 145 -15.17 4.07 -1.79
N ARG A 146 -15.14 4.87 -0.72
CA ARG A 146 -15.87 6.14 -0.64
C ARG A 146 -15.49 7.09 -1.77
N VAL A 147 -14.19 7.24 -2.04
CA VAL A 147 -13.71 8.18 -3.06
C VAL A 147 -13.80 7.64 -4.48
N LEU A 148 -13.84 6.32 -4.67
CA LEU A 148 -14.02 5.70 -5.98
C LEU A 148 -15.44 5.92 -6.48
N LYS A 149 -15.56 6.24 -7.77
CA LYS A 149 -16.84 6.24 -8.47
C LYS A 149 -17.42 4.82 -8.55
N PRO A 150 -18.73 4.69 -8.75
CA PRO A 150 -19.31 3.41 -9.14
C PRO A 150 -18.54 2.81 -10.32
N ASP A 151 -18.25 1.51 -10.25
CA ASP A 151 -17.42 0.77 -11.21
C ASP A 151 -16.01 1.34 -11.39
N GLY A 152 -15.51 2.09 -10.40
CA GLY A 152 -14.13 2.51 -10.31
C GLY A 152 -13.22 1.35 -9.91
N LEU A 153 -12.00 1.34 -10.44
CA LEU A 153 -11.02 0.28 -10.24
C LEU A 153 -10.06 0.62 -9.09
N LEU A 154 -9.94 -0.30 -8.14
CA LEU A 154 -8.87 -0.33 -7.15
C LEU A 154 -7.77 -1.30 -7.60
N LEU A 155 -6.53 -0.85 -7.59
CA LEU A 155 -5.33 -1.68 -7.67
C LEU A 155 -4.53 -1.50 -6.40
N CYS A 156 -4.08 -2.57 -5.77
CA CYS A 156 -3.17 -2.46 -4.65
C CYS A 156 -2.11 -3.56 -4.65
N SER A 157 -0.96 -3.25 -4.07
CA SER A 157 0.08 -4.22 -3.77
C SER A 157 0.55 -4.07 -2.34
N ALA A 158 0.97 -5.20 -1.76
CA ALA A 158 1.51 -5.28 -0.42
C ALA A 158 2.67 -6.28 -0.38
N PHE A 159 3.45 -6.26 0.68
CA PHE A 159 4.36 -7.36 0.96
C PHE A 159 3.64 -8.46 1.73
N GLY A 160 3.94 -9.72 1.40
CA GLY A 160 3.41 -10.90 2.05
C GLY A 160 4.32 -11.44 3.16
N PRO A 161 3.85 -12.46 3.92
CA PRO A 161 4.51 -12.99 5.12
C PRO A 161 5.90 -13.58 4.89
N GLU A 162 6.22 -14.05 3.67
CA GLU A 162 7.54 -14.56 3.34
C GLU A 162 8.60 -13.45 3.16
N THR A 163 8.18 -12.18 3.15
CA THR A 163 9.09 -11.04 2.96
C THR A 163 10.06 -10.93 4.13
N LEU A 164 11.37 -10.90 3.80
CA LEU A 164 12.46 -10.77 4.77
C LEU A 164 12.50 -11.91 5.81
N ILE A 165 12.05 -13.12 5.44
CA ILE A 165 12.03 -14.27 6.35
C ILE A 165 13.43 -14.58 6.90
N GLU A 166 14.48 -14.40 6.08
CA GLU A 166 15.89 -14.59 6.49
C GLU A 166 16.32 -13.56 7.54
N LEU A 167 15.85 -12.30 7.41
CA LEU A 167 16.10 -11.27 8.40
C LEU A 167 15.34 -11.55 9.70
N HIS A 168 14.11 -12.07 9.58
CA HIS A 168 13.32 -12.50 10.74
C HIS A 168 14.04 -13.62 11.50
N GLN A 169 14.53 -14.63 10.80
CA GLN A 169 15.33 -15.73 11.37
C GLN A 169 16.63 -15.24 12.01
N ALA A 170 17.32 -14.30 11.36
CA ALA A 170 18.58 -13.75 11.89
C ALA A 170 18.42 -13.01 13.23
N PHE A 171 17.23 -12.52 13.55
CA PHE A 171 16.93 -11.84 14.81
C PHE A 171 15.98 -12.65 15.72
N ALA A 172 15.78 -13.95 15.46
CA ALA A 172 14.84 -14.78 16.21
C ALA A 172 15.14 -14.87 17.72
N ASP A 173 16.42 -14.75 18.11
CA ASP A 173 16.85 -14.77 19.53
C ASP A 173 16.64 -13.43 20.25
N ASP A 174 16.26 -12.35 19.57
CA ASP A 174 15.92 -11.10 20.25
C ASP A 174 14.45 -11.11 20.67
N THR A 175 14.18 -10.72 21.91
CA THR A 175 12.84 -10.67 22.48
C THR A 175 11.95 -9.56 21.88
N LEU A 176 12.55 -8.60 21.16
CA LEU A 176 11.81 -7.49 20.54
C LEU A 176 11.78 -7.65 19.01
N PRO A 177 10.66 -7.30 18.37
CA PRO A 177 10.50 -7.52 16.93
C PRO A 177 11.42 -6.59 16.12
N HIS A 178 12.09 -7.16 15.12
CA HIS A 178 12.94 -6.44 14.18
C HIS A 178 12.31 -6.27 12.80
N VAL A 179 11.48 -7.21 12.39
CA VAL A 179 10.78 -7.23 11.10
C VAL A 179 9.29 -7.07 11.33
N HIS A 180 8.63 -6.34 10.46
CA HIS A 180 7.19 -6.18 10.45
C HIS A 180 6.49 -7.52 10.15
N PRO A 181 5.44 -7.92 10.88
CA PRO A 181 4.60 -9.03 10.51
C PRO A 181 3.70 -8.61 9.33
N PHE A 182 4.01 -9.08 8.13
CA PHE A 182 3.19 -8.81 6.95
C PHE A 182 1.94 -9.70 6.94
N ALA A 183 0.82 -9.14 6.47
CA ALA A 183 -0.45 -9.84 6.42
C ALA A 183 -0.47 -10.88 5.28
N PRO A 184 -1.05 -12.07 5.50
CA PRO A 184 -1.25 -13.04 4.44
C PRO A 184 -2.28 -12.55 3.40
N ILE A 185 -2.22 -13.10 2.19
CA ILE A 185 -3.08 -12.73 1.07
C ILE A 185 -4.58 -12.82 1.40
N ALA A 186 -4.99 -13.80 2.22
CA ALA A 186 -6.37 -13.94 2.66
C ALA A 186 -6.87 -12.70 3.42
N HIS A 187 -6.06 -12.12 4.31
CA HIS A 187 -6.44 -10.89 5.03
C HIS A 187 -6.66 -9.70 4.10
N LEU A 188 -5.92 -9.62 2.99
CA LEU A 188 -6.12 -8.59 1.98
C LEU A 188 -7.47 -8.77 1.28
N GLY A 189 -7.81 -10.01 0.91
CA GLY A 189 -9.10 -10.36 0.32
C GLY A 189 -10.27 -10.10 1.26
N ASP A 190 -10.18 -10.58 2.52
CA ASP A 190 -11.21 -10.38 3.54
C ASP A 190 -11.44 -8.88 3.80
N ALA A 191 -10.38 -8.08 3.86
CA ALA A 191 -10.49 -6.64 4.08
C ALA A 191 -11.16 -5.92 2.89
N LEU A 192 -10.91 -6.35 1.64
CA LEU A 192 -11.59 -5.84 0.46
C LEU A 192 -13.09 -6.19 0.48
N MET A 193 -13.41 -7.45 0.79
CA MET A 193 -14.79 -7.91 0.89
C MET A 193 -15.54 -7.19 2.01
N ALA A 194 -14.93 -7.06 3.19
CA ALA A 194 -15.52 -6.33 4.33
C ALA A 194 -15.75 -4.83 4.02
N ALA A 195 -14.91 -4.22 3.18
CA ALA A 195 -15.11 -2.87 2.69
C ALA A 195 -16.17 -2.77 1.58
N GLY A 196 -16.72 -3.90 1.09
CA GLY A 196 -17.75 -3.96 0.08
C GLY A 196 -17.26 -3.77 -1.35
N PHE A 197 -16.00 -4.08 -1.63
CA PHE A 197 -15.52 -4.19 -3.01
C PHE A 197 -16.06 -5.45 -3.67
N ARG A 198 -16.23 -5.41 -5.01
CA ARG A 198 -16.70 -6.52 -5.82
C ARG A 198 -15.53 -7.18 -6.56
N ASP A 199 -15.69 -8.47 -6.80
CA ASP A 199 -14.83 -9.27 -7.66
C ASP A 199 -13.33 -9.12 -7.34
N PRO A 200 -12.90 -9.26 -6.05
CA PRO A 200 -11.51 -9.14 -5.70
C PRO A 200 -10.71 -10.28 -6.35
N VAL A 201 -9.72 -9.94 -7.15
CA VAL A 201 -8.75 -10.88 -7.69
C VAL A 201 -7.42 -10.64 -7.00
N LEU A 202 -6.84 -11.72 -6.49
CA LEU A 202 -5.60 -11.69 -5.73
C LEU A 202 -4.56 -12.56 -6.42
N ASP A 203 -3.33 -12.08 -6.43
CA ASP A 203 -2.18 -12.79 -6.98
C ASP A 203 -0.94 -12.56 -6.12
N ARG A 204 0.08 -13.39 -6.29
CA ARG A 204 1.34 -13.28 -5.56
C ARG A 204 2.54 -13.66 -6.41
N ASP A 205 3.63 -12.94 -6.17
CA ASP A 205 4.94 -13.26 -6.74
C ASP A 205 5.98 -13.39 -5.63
N ALA A 206 6.94 -14.28 -5.85
CA ALA A 206 8.12 -14.41 -5.00
C ALA A 206 9.37 -13.95 -5.75
N PHE A 207 10.13 -13.07 -5.11
CA PHE A 207 11.41 -12.58 -5.62
C PHE A 207 12.53 -12.98 -4.65
N THR A 208 13.69 -13.33 -5.18
CA THR A 208 14.88 -13.54 -4.35
C THR A 208 15.99 -12.60 -4.80
N PHE A 209 16.38 -11.71 -3.91
CA PHE A 209 17.53 -10.84 -4.12
C PHE A 209 18.73 -11.37 -3.34
N SER A 210 19.92 -11.17 -3.87
CA SER A 210 21.16 -11.65 -3.24
C SER A 210 22.03 -10.48 -2.82
N TYR A 211 22.39 -10.45 -1.54
CA TYR A 211 23.22 -9.38 -0.95
C TYR A 211 24.62 -9.91 -0.60
N PRO A 212 25.65 -9.05 -0.61
CA PRO A 212 26.99 -9.45 -0.14
C PRO A 212 27.00 -9.76 1.37
N ASP A 213 26.20 -9.06 2.15
CA ASP A 213 26.14 -9.19 3.61
C ASP A 213 24.88 -8.55 4.20
N LEU A 214 24.60 -8.79 5.50
CA LEU A 214 23.51 -8.17 6.23
C LEU A 214 23.59 -6.62 6.26
N PRO A 215 24.75 -5.98 6.46
CA PRO A 215 24.85 -4.53 6.35
C PRO A 215 24.39 -3.95 5.02
N ALA A 216 24.62 -4.63 3.89
CA ALA A 216 24.16 -4.19 2.58
C ALA A 216 22.62 -4.21 2.49
N LEU A 217 21.96 -5.29 2.93
CA LEU A 217 20.51 -5.37 3.06
C LEU A 217 19.98 -4.22 3.93
N LEU A 218 20.54 -4.01 5.11
CA LEU A 218 20.09 -2.96 6.03
C LEU A 218 20.28 -1.55 5.46
N ARG A 219 21.27 -1.32 4.61
CA ARG A 219 21.45 -0.03 3.89
C ARG A 219 20.32 0.18 2.88
N GLU A 220 19.99 -0.85 2.10
CA GLU A 220 18.90 -0.77 1.12
C GLU A 220 17.55 -0.55 1.79
N LEU A 221 17.23 -1.29 2.86
CA LEU A 221 16.01 -1.08 3.63
C LEU A 221 15.90 0.36 4.17
N ARG A 222 17.01 0.96 4.62
CA ARG A 222 17.03 2.37 5.04
C ARG A 222 16.80 3.31 3.87
N ALA A 223 17.39 3.04 2.71
CA ALA A 223 17.22 3.85 1.51
C ALA A 223 15.78 3.78 0.98
N LEU A 224 15.10 2.65 1.16
CA LEU A 224 13.67 2.49 0.86
C LEU A 224 12.73 3.10 1.93
N GLY A 225 13.27 3.53 3.08
CA GLY A 225 12.45 3.98 4.22
C GLY A 225 11.76 2.83 4.97
N MET A 226 12.19 1.60 4.74
CA MET A 226 11.66 0.38 5.36
C MET A 226 12.42 0.02 6.65
N THR A 227 12.63 0.99 7.52
CA THR A 227 13.21 0.76 8.85
C THR A 227 12.14 0.32 9.83
N ASN A 228 12.54 -0.44 10.86
CA ASN A 228 11.61 -0.88 11.90
C ASN A 228 10.88 0.30 12.54
N ALA A 229 9.57 0.36 12.34
CA ALA A 229 8.67 1.37 12.88
C ALA A 229 7.59 0.77 13.78
N LEU A 230 7.72 -0.49 14.20
CA LEU A 230 6.81 -1.11 15.15
C LEU A 230 6.77 -0.33 16.46
N ALA A 231 5.60 -0.19 17.05
CA ALA A 231 5.45 0.46 18.36
C ALA A 231 6.22 -0.30 19.45
N ALA A 232 6.25 -1.63 19.35
CA ALA A 232 6.94 -2.55 20.26
C ALA A 232 8.45 -2.67 20.00
N ARG A 233 9.01 -1.98 18.97
CA ARG A 233 10.44 -2.05 18.66
C ARG A 233 11.33 -1.59 19.79
N ARG A 234 12.58 -1.98 19.77
CA ARG A 234 13.62 -1.39 20.60
C ARG A 234 13.80 0.10 20.27
N ARG A 235 13.74 0.95 21.30
CA ARG A 235 13.95 2.41 21.15
C ARG A 235 15.39 2.85 21.35
N SER A 236 16.24 1.94 21.88
CA SER A 236 17.70 2.13 21.97
C SER A 236 18.42 1.55 20.75
N LEU A 237 19.71 1.79 20.64
CA LEU A 237 20.56 1.20 19.59
C LEU A 237 20.58 -0.33 19.71
N THR A 238 20.61 -1.01 18.56
CA THR A 238 20.94 -2.44 18.51
C THR A 238 22.41 -2.59 18.90
N GLY A 239 22.68 -3.17 20.03
CA GLY A 239 24.05 -3.34 20.53
C GLY A 239 24.91 -4.16 19.57
N LYS A 240 26.23 -3.94 19.57
CA LYS A 240 27.22 -4.65 18.71
C LYS A 240 27.09 -6.18 18.80
N GLY A 241 26.86 -6.71 19.99
CA GLY A 241 26.70 -8.16 20.20
C GLY A 241 25.47 -8.74 19.46
N ARG A 242 24.30 -8.07 19.51
CA ARG A 242 23.10 -8.52 18.78
C ARG A 242 23.27 -8.44 17.26
N LEU A 243 23.90 -7.37 16.79
CA LEU A 243 24.19 -7.26 15.36
C LEU A 243 25.15 -8.35 14.90
N ALA A 244 26.20 -8.65 15.69
CA ALA A 244 27.13 -9.73 15.40
C ALA A 244 26.45 -11.10 15.41
N ALA A 245 25.54 -11.36 16.36
CA ALA A 245 24.74 -12.59 16.39
C ALA A 245 23.87 -12.73 15.15
N ALA A 246 23.15 -11.67 14.75
CA ALA A 246 22.36 -11.65 13.53
C ALA A 246 23.21 -11.86 12.27
N GLN A 247 24.41 -11.27 12.21
CA GLN A 247 25.34 -11.50 11.11
C GLN A 247 25.78 -12.98 11.05
N ALA A 248 26.12 -13.57 12.20
CA ALA A 248 26.49 -14.98 12.28
C ALA A 248 25.34 -15.91 11.85
N ALA A 249 24.11 -15.60 12.25
CA ALA A 249 22.94 -16.33 11.78
C ALA A 249 22.74 -16.19 10.25
N CYS A 250 22.95 -15.03 9.66
CA CYS A 250 22.91 -14.83 8.22
C CYS A 250 23.98 -15.65 7.47
N GLU A 251 25.14 -15.88 8.07
CA GLU A 251 26.18 -16.71 7.43
C GLU A 251 25.74 -18.15 7.20
N THR A 252 24.85 -18.70 8.04
CA THR A 252 24.29 -20.04 7.87
C THR A 252 23.33 -20.14 6.68
N LEU A 253 22.77 -19.01 6.22
CA LEU A 253 21.86 -18.90 5.10
C LEU A 253 22.56 -18.60 3.77
N ARG A 254 23.89 -18.39 3.82
CA ARG A 254 24.67 -18.00 2.65
C ARG A 254 24.68 -19.12 1.59
N ARG A 255 24.48 -18.73 0.33
CA ARG A 255 24.53 -19.66 -0.80
C ARG A 255 25.97 -20.03 -1.18
N PRO A 256 26.17 -21.08 -2.02
CA PRO A 256 27.51 -21.46 -2.49
C PRO A 256 28.24 -20.36 -3.26
N ASP A 257 27.52 -19.40 -3.85
CA ASP A 257 28.08 -18.22 -4.52
C ASP A 257 28.59 -17.14 -3.54
N GLY A 258 28.54 -17.42 -2.24
CA GLY A 258 28.97 -16.52 -1.19
C GLY A 258 27.98 -15.37 -0.91
N ARG A 259 26.78 -15.39 -1.45
CA ARG A 259 25.76 -14.32 -1.27
C ARG A 259 24.67 -14.72 -0.30
N LEU A 260 24.14 -13.74 0.42
CA LEU A 260 22.97 -13.88 1.30
C LEU A 260 21.70 -13.75 0.46
N PRO A 261 20.89 -14.80 0.31
CA PRO A 261 19.57 -14.68 -0.32
C PRO A 261 18.62 -13.96 0.61
N VAL A 262 17.71 -13.17 0.05
CA VAL A 262 16.65 -12.50 0.78
C VAL A 262 15.37 -12.63 -0.03
N THR A 263 14.36 -13.17 0.61
CA THR A 263 13.05 -13.40 0.01
C THR A 263 12.16 -12.16 0.13
N TRP A 264 11.43 -11.87 -0.94
CA TRP A 264 10.42 -10.85 -0.99
C TRP A 264 9.16 -11.45 -1.62
N GLU A 265 8.08 -11.42 -0.91
CA GLU A 265 6.77 -11.82 -1.42
C GLU A 265 5.96 -10.57 -1.73
N ALA A 266 5.54 -10.43 -2.98
CA ALA A 266 4.64 -9.37 -3.40
C ALA A 266 3.23 -9.93 -3.53
N LEU A 267 2.28 -9.28 -2.91
CA LEU A 267 0.85 -9.53 -3.03
C LEU A 267 0.23 -8.46 -3.90
N TYR A 268 -0.62 -8.87 -4.83
CA TYR A 268 -1.38 -7.98 -5.70
C TYR A 268 -2.86 -8.19 -5.47
N ALA A 269 -3.62 -7.13 -5.57
CA ALA A 269 -5.06 -7.22 -5.62
C ALA A 269 -5.64 -6.15 -6.55
N HIS A 270 -6.71 -6.52 -7.26
CA HIS A 270 -7.59 -5.56 -7.88
C HIS A 270 -9.04 -5.88 -7.52
N ALA A 271 -9.86 -4.85 -7.47
CA ALA A 271 -11.27 -4.98 -7.14
C ALA A 271 -12.03 -3.76 -7.67
N TRP A 272 -13.33 -3.90 -7.80
CA TRP A 272 -14.22 -2.87 -8.33
C TRP A 272 -15.07 -2.24 -7.22
N ALA A 273 -15.22 -0.92 -7.24
CA ALA A 273 -16.18 -0.26 -6.37
C ALA A 273 -17.60 -0.61 -6.84
N PRO A 274 -18.52 -0.99 -5.93
CA PRO A 274 -19.87 -1.38 -6.32
C PRO A 274 -20.66 -0.18 -6.85
N ALA A 275 -21.67 -0.47 -7.68
CA ALA A 275 -22.69 0.52 -8.05
C ALA A 275 -23.46 0.98 -6.80
N PRO A 276 -24.06 2.19 -6.81
CA PRO A 276 -24.90 2.65 -5.71
C PRO A 276 -26.04 1.66 -5.44
N GLY A 277 -26.23 1.27 -4.17
CA GLY A 277 -27.25 0.32 -3.77
C GLY A 277 -26.94 -1.15 -4.06
N ALA A 278 -25.76 -1.46 -4.59
CA ALA A 278 -25.33 -2.85 -4.70
C ALA A 278 -25.20 -3.49 -3.31
N PRO A 279 -25.58 -4.77 -3.13
CA PRO A 279 -25.48 -5.44 -1.84
C PRO A 279 -24.02 -5.51 -1.37
N ILE A 280 -23.84 -5.30 -0.09
CA ILE A 280 -22.56 -5.52 0.60
C ILE A 280 -22.66 -6.89 1.27
N ARG A 281 -21.62 -7.70 1.15
CA ARG A 281 -21.60 -9.01 1.80
C ARG A 281 -21.08 -8.88 3.21
N GLU A 282 -21.99 -9.03 4.21
CA GLU A 282 -21.66 -9.06 5.63
C GLU A 282 -22.02 -10.44 6.18
N ASP A 283 -21.11 -11.09 6.90
CA ASP A 283 -21.28 -12.42 7.53
C ASP A 283 -21.87 -13.50 6.58
N GLY A 284 -21.49 -13.46 5.30
CA GLY A 284 -21.97 -14.39 4.29
C GLY A 284 -23.35 -14.07 3.70
N HIS A 285 -23.98 -12.98 4.11
CA HIS A 285 -25.27 -12.51 3.62
C HIS A 285 -25.12 -11.23 2.80
N ASP A 286 -25.94 -11.09 1.76
CA ASP A 286 -26.00 -9.86 0.98
C ASP A 286 -26.87 -8.83 1.73
N VAL A 287 -26.26 -7.75 2.20
CA VAL A 287 -26.92 -6.64 2.91
C VAL A 287 -27.05 -5.46 1.97
N VAL A 288 -28.28 -4.98 1.79
CA VAL A 288 -28.59 -3.79 1.00
C VAL A 288 -29.15 -2.70 1.91
N ALA A 289 -28.49 -1.56 1.97
CA ALA A 289 -29.02 -0.38 2.64
C ALA A 289 -30.06 0.30 1.76
N VAL A 290 -31.33 0.16 2.10
CA VAL A 290 -32.43 0.85 1.42
C VAL A 290 -32.78 2.10 2.22
N PRO A 291 -32.71 3.32 1.63
CA PRO A 291 -33.15 4.54 2.31
C PRO A 291 -34.62 4.40 2.73
N ILE A 292 -34.97 4.80 3.94
CA ILE A 292 -36.33 4.73 4.47
C ILE A 292 -37.34 5.42 3.52
N SER A 293 -36.90 6.48 2.83
CA SER A 293 -37.70 7.18 1.82
C SER A 293 -38.05 6.36 0.57
N ALA A 294 -37.30 5.29 0.30
CA ALA A 294 -37.51 4.40 -0.84
C ALA A 294 -38.44 3.20 -0.49
N ILE A 295 -38.81 3.04 0.79
CA ILE A 295 -39.72 1.99 1.22
C ILE A 295 -41.15 2.45 0.96
N PRO A 296 -41.92 1.78 0.06
CA PRO A 296 -43.28 2.18 -0.21
C PRO A 296 -44.18 1.89 1.02
N ILE A 297 -44.67 2.95 1.65
CA ILE A 297 -45.61 2.83 2.77
C ILE A 297 -46.96 2.39 2.19
N ARG A 298 -47.34 1.12 2.35
CA ARG A 298 -48.68 0.68 2.08
C ARG A 298 -49.66 1.35 3.06
N ARG A 299 -50.36 2.39 2.62
CA ARG A 299 -51.53 2.90 3.38
C ARG A 299 -52.57 1.78 3.43
N ARG A 300 -52.91 1.33 4.65
CA ARG A 300 -54.06 0.48 4.87
C ARG A 300 -55.30 1.26 4.40
N VAL A 301 -55.98 0.79 3.36
CA VAL A 301 -57.32 1.26 3.03
C VAL A 301 -58.24 0.75 4.11
N PRO A 302 -59.02 1.63 4.78
CA PRO A 302 -60.06 1.16 5.71
C PRO A 302 -61.03 0.28 4.93
N LYS A 303 -61.40 -0.88 5.48
CA LYS A 303 -62.51 -1.66 4.99
C LYS A 303 -63.79 -1.01 5.55
N ASP A 304 -64.61 -0.48 4.66
CA ASP A 304 -66.01 -0.12 4.97
C ASP A 304 -66.82 -1.36 5.37
#